data_cf3cefc0a029a4097d2469e3cf58a590
#
_entry.id   cf3cefc0a029a4097d2469e3cf58a590
#
_cell.length_a   1.000
_cell.length_b   1.000
_cell.length_c   1.000
_cell.angle_alpha   90.00
_cell.angle_beta   90.00
_cell.angle_gamma   90.00
#
_symmetry.space_group_name_H-M   'P 1'
#
loop_
_entity.id
_entity.type
_entity.pdbx_description
1 polymer ?
#
loop_
_entity_poly.entity_id
_entity_poly.type
_entity_poly.pdbx_seq_one_letter_code
_entity_poly.pdbx_strand_id
1 'polypeptide(L)' 'MKNKIGEYRYKQNMSLAELSRRSGMSTTALSNLENGYTQDILLSHAIVLSKILKVDLYELFCIKR' A
#
# COMPACT_ATOMS: atom_id res chain seq x y z
N MET A 1 -4.63 -10.44 0.33
CA MET A 1 -5.49 -9.35 0.87
C MET A 1 -5.76 -8.34 -0.22
N LYS A 2 -7.02 -8.05 -0.46
CA LYS A 2 -7.41 -7.09 -1.50
C LYS A 2 -7.07 -5.66 -1.08
N ASN A 3 -6.50 -4.88 -2.00
CA ASN A 3 -6.17 -3.49 -1.72
C ASN A 3 -6.04 -2.71 -3.02
N LYS A 4 -5.94 -1.39 -2.89
CA LYS A 4 -5.80 -0.49 -4.02
C LYS A 4 -4.45 0.23 -4.03
N ILE A 5 -3.44 -0.35 -3.38
CA ILE A 5 -2.13 0.28 -3.27
C ILE A 5 -1.52 0.54 -4.64
N GLY A 6 -1.49 -0.48 -5.50
CA GLY A 6 -0.93 -0.33 -6.85
C GLY A 6 -1.69 0.69 -7.68
N GLU A 7 -3.03 0.68 -7.58
CA GLU A 7 -3.87 1.62 -8.30
C GLU A 7 -3.53 3.07 -7.96
N TYR A 8 -3.46 3.39 -6.67
CA TYR A 8 -3.18 4.76 -6.24
C TYR A 8 -1.73 5.14 -6.49
N ARG A 9 -0.81 4.18 -6.38
CA ARG A 9 0.59 4.42 -6.71
C ARG A 9 0.72 4.82 -8.19
N TYR A 10 0.08 4.07 -9.08
CA TYR A 10 0.09 4.40 -10.51
C TYR A 10 -0.54 5.76 -10.80
N LYS A 11 -1.66 6.06 -10.16
CA LYS A 11 -2.32 7.36 -10.35
C LYS A 11 -1.42 8.53 -9.98
N GLN A 12 -0.51 8.31 -9.04
CA GLN A 12 0.40 9.36 -8.57
C GLN A 12 1.77 9.29 -9.23
N ASN A 13 1.91 8.45 -10.26
CA ASN A 13 3.17 8.28 -11.00
C ASN A 13 4.33 7.91 -10.05
N MET A 14 4.03 7.08 -9.04
CA MET A 14 5.01 6.68 -8.04
C MET A 14 5.52 5.28 -8.37
N SER A 15 6.85 5.13 -8.46
CA SER A 15 7.44 3.81 -8.68
C SER A 15 7.39 2.97 -7.39
N LEU A 16 7.52 1.67 -7.55
CA LEU A 16 7.59 0.77 -6.39
C LEU A 16 8.79 1.10 -5.51
N ALA A 17 9.92 1.44 -6.14
CA ALA A 17 11.13 1.84 -5.41
C ALA A 17 10.90 3.11 -4.59
N GLU A 18 10.16 4.06 -5.15
CA GLU A 18 9.83 5.29 -4.44
C GLU A 18 8.97 4.99 -3.22
N LEU A 19 7.93 4.16 -3.40
CA LEU A 19 7.05 3.79 -2.28
C LEU A 19 7.82 3.02 -1.21
N SER A 20 8.73 2.14 -1.63
CA SER A 20 9.59 1.39 -0.72
C SER A 20 10.42 2.35 0.14
N ARG A 21 11.08 3.32 -0.51
CA ARG A 21 11.92 4.28 0.20
C ARG A 21 11.12 5.11 1.20
N ARG A 22 9.92 5.55 0.81
CA ARG A 22 9.09 6.43 1.64
C ARG A 22 8.40 5.68 2.78
N SER A 23 8.08 4.41 2.56
CA SER A 23 7.33 3.63 3.57
C SER A 23 8.23 2.85 4.54
N GLY A 24 9.49 2.63 4.16
CA GLY A 24 10.37 1.76 4.93
C GLY A 24 10.11 0.28 4.70
N MET A 25 9.23 -0.07 3.77
CA MET A 25 8.94 -1.46 3.41
C MET A 25 9.76 -1.86 2.18
N SER A 26 10.17 -3.14 2.12
CA SER A 26 10.94 -3.61 0.96
C SER A 26 10.07 -3.65 -0.30
N THR A 27 10.70 -3.57 -1.47
CA THR A 27 9.97 -3.68 -2.74
C THR A 27 9.31 -5.05 -2.87
N THR A 28 9.96 -6.11 -2.37
CA THR A 28 9.39 -7.45 -2.39
C THR A 28 8.11 -7.51 -1.55
N ALA A 29 8.14 -6.94 -0.34
CA ALA A 29 6.97 -6.92 0.52
C ALA A 29 5.82 -6.13 -0.12
N LEU A 30 6.13 -4.97 -0.72
CA LEU A 30 5.12 -4.15 -1.39
C LEU A 30 4.56 -4.85 -2.62
N SER A 31 5.41 -5.52 -3.41
CA SER A 31 4.96 -6.25 -4.58
C SER A 31 4.00 -7.37 -4.19
N ASN A 32 4.35 -8.14 -3.16
CA ASN A 32 3.48 -9.21 -2.67
C ASN A 32 2.15 -8.65 -2.17
N LEU A 33 2.18 -7.50 -1.50
CA LEU A 33 0.98 -6.86 -1.01
C LEU A 33 0.09 -6.38 -2.16
N GLU A 34 0.68 -5.71 -3.16
CA GLU A 34 -0.07 -5.23 -4.32
C GLU A 34 -0.71 -6.37 -5.10
N ASN A 35 -0.03 -7.51 -5.16
CA ASN A 35 -0.53 -8.67 -5.91
C ASN A 35 -1.51 -9.53 -5.10
N GLY A 36 -1.80 -9.14 -3.87
CA GLY A 36 -2.78 -9.84 -3.04
C GLY A 36 -2.25 -11.10 -2.39
N TYR A 37 -0.95 -11.34 -2.40
CA TYR A 37 -0.36 -12.54 -1.80
C TYR A 37 -0.22 -12.46 -0.30
N THR A 38 -0.21 -11.25 0.26
CA THR A 38 -0.08 -11.04 1.70
C THR A 38 -1.44 -11.18 2.37
N GLN A 39 -1.51 -11.98 3.44
CA GLN A 39 -2.76 -12.17 4.19
C GLN A 39 -3.02 -11.04 5.19
N ASP A 40 -1.97 -10.57 5.83
CA ASP A 40 -2.06 -9.54 6.85
C ASP A 40 -0.98 -8.49 6.66
N ILE A 41 -1.20 -7.33 7.26
CA ILE A 41 -0.22 -6.24 7.26
C ILE A 41 -0.21 -5.63 8.66
N LEU A 42 0.96 -5.19 9.09
CA LEU A 42 1.05 -4.46 10.37
C LEU A 42 0.24 -3.17 10.25
N LEU A 43 -0.51 -2.85 11.31
CA LEU A 43 -1.32 -1.64 11.32
C LEU A 43 -0.47 -0.39 11.04
N SER A 44 0.74 -0.34 11.62
CA SER A 44 1.64 0.79 11.39
C SER A 44 2.00 0.95 9.91
N HIS A 45 2.23 -0.16 9.21
CA HIS A 45 2.50 -0.12 7.76
C HIS A 45 1.28 0.35 6.98
N ALA A 46 0.10 -0.14 7.37
CA ALA A 46 -1.13 0.28 6.69
C ALA A 46 -1.36 1.78 6.83
N ILE A 47 -1.14 2.32 8.02
CA ILE A 47 -1.30 3.75 8.28
C ILE A 47 -0.28 4.56 7.46
N VAL A 48 0.98 4.12 7.45
CA VAL A 48 2.03 4.82 6.69
C VAL A 48 1.68 4.85 5.20
N LEU A 49 1.25 3.73 4.65
CA LEU A 49 0.88 3.66 3.23
C LEU A 49 -0.29 4.58 2.91
N SER A 50 -1.29 4.62 3.78
CA SER A 50 -2.45 5.50 3.56
C SER A 50 -2.02 6.96 3.58
N LYS A 51 -1.09 7.34 4.45
CA LYS A 51 -0.58 8.71 4.52
C LYS A 51 0.25 9.08 3.29
N ILE A 52 1.13 8.18 2.85
CA ILE A 52 1.97 8.43 1.69
C ILE A 52 1.12 8.60 0.43
N LEU A 53 0.15 7.70 0.24
CA LEU A 53 -0.72 7.71 -0.93
C LEU A 53 -1.87 8.71 -0.81
N LYS A 54 -2.06 9.29 0.38
CA LYS A 54 -3.11 10.27 0.66
C LYS A 54 -4.50 9.71 0.38
N VAL A 55 -4.73 8.49 0.83
CA VAL A 55 -5.97 7.77 0.65
C VAL A 55 -6.45 7.27 2.00
N ASP A 56 -7.75 7.37 2.23
CA ASP A 56 -8.36 6.83 3.44
C ASP A 56 -8.01 5.34 3.60
N LEU A 57 -7.69 4.94 4.82
CA LEU A 57 -7.28 3.56 5.13
C LEU A 57 -8.30 2.53 4.66
N TYR A 58 -9.59 2.81 4.90
CA TYR A 58 -10.66 1.89 4.53
C TYR A 58 -10.77 1.75 3.01
N GLU A 59 -10.62 2.86 2.31
CA GLU A 59 -10.64 2.84 0.84
C GLU A 59 -9.42 2.07 0.31
N LEU A 60 -8.24 2.34 0.86
CA LEU A 60 -7.00 1.74 0.36
C LEU A 60 -7.00 0.21 0.53
N PHE A 61 -7.55 -0.27 1.64
CA PHE A 61 -7.56 -1.70 1.94
C PHE A 61 -8.93 -2.36 1.73
N CYS A 62 -9.83 -1.65 1.05
CA CYS A 62 -11.14 -2.19 0.68
C CYS A 62 -11.95 -2.71 1.87
N ILE A 63 -11.87 -1.99 2.98
CA ILE A 63 -12.57 -2.35 4.20
C ILE A 63 -13.90 -1.59 4.25
N LYS A 64 -14.98 -2.30 4.48
CA LYS A 64 -16.28 -1.66 4.62
C LYS A 64 -16.38 -0.93 5.95
N ARG A 65 -16.94 0.26 5.92
CA ARG A 65 -17.22 1.03 7.14
C ARG A 65 -18.48 0.54 7.83
#